data_b9bf4f8e82f482d6481f0eba16c3bcbb
#
_entry.id   b9bf4f8e82f482d6481f0eba16c3bcbb
#
_cell.length_a   1.000
_cell.length_b   1.000
_cell.length_c   1.000
_cell.angle_alpha   90.00
_cell.angle_beta   90.00
_cell.angle_gamma   90.00
#
_symmetry.space_group_name_H-M   'P 1'
#
loop_
_entity.id
_entity.type
_entity.pdbx_description
1 polymer ?
#
loop_
_entity_poly.entity_id
_entity_poly.type
_entity_poly.pdbx_seq_one_letter_code
_entity_poly.pdbx_strand_id
1 'polypeptide(L)'
;MTYREDFTLPAELMERVSKQGFDILPELIQVIINAAMQAERQQYLKAEPYQHTEEREGHANGYKPKTVHTRVGNIAFSIPQVREGGFYPEALEKGLRSERALLLALAEMYVQGVSTRKVKAVTEKLCGVAMSSTQVSHAAALLDTELEK
;
A
#
# COMPACT_ATOMS: atom_id res chain seq x y z
N MET A 1 -15.63 -20.81 19.61
CA MET A 1 -16.31 -19.53 19.50
C MET A 1 -15.34 -18.52 18.92
N THR A 2 -15.55 -18.13 17.69
CA THR A 2 -14.77 -17.06 17.08
C THR A 2 -15.34 -15.76 17.59
N TYR A 3 -14.60 -15.06 18.45
CA TYR A 3 -14.91 -13.67 18.73
C TYR A 3 -14.70 -12.91 17.42
N ARG A 4 -15.78 -12.58 16.76
CA ARG A 4 -15.76 -11.45 15.83
C ARG A 4 -15.68 -10.22 16.72
N GLU A 5 -14.50 -9.66 16.87
CA GLU A 5 -14.42 -8.26 17.23
C GLU A 5 -15.14 -7.53 16.11
N ASP A 6 -16.25 -6.91 16.43
CA ASP A 6 -16.99 -6.09 15.48
C ASP A 6 -16.08 -4.92 15.10
N PHE A 7 -15.39 -5.05 13.97
CA PHE A 7 -14.59 -3.98 13.42
C PHE A 7 -15.55 -2.89 12.93
N THR A 8 -15.75 -1.88 13.76
CA THR A 8 -16.57 -0.72 13.41
C THR A 8 -15.69 0.38 12.82
N LEU A 9 -15.94 0.73 11.57
CA LEU A 9 -15.36 1.91 10.96
C LEU A 9 -15.92 3.19 11.61
N PRO A 10 -15.14 4.28 11.67
CA PRO A 10 -15.65 5.58 12.11
C PRO A 10 -16.92 5.96 11.36
N ALA A 11 -17.89 6.58 12.07
CA ALA A 11 -19.19 6.92 11.51
C ALA A 11 -19.11 7.79 10.24
N GLU A 12 -18.18 8.74 10.21
CA GLU A 12 -17.93 9.59 9.04
C GLU A 12 -17.48 8.79 7.82
N LEU A 13 -16.63 7.79 8.04
CA LEU A 13 -16.16 6.92 6.97
C LEU A 13 -17.30 6.02 6.45
N MET A 14 -18.14 5.51 7.33
CA MET A 14 -19.33 4.74 6.97
C MET A 14 -20.30 5.54 6.13
N GLU A 15 -20.56 6.80 6.48
CA GLU A 15 -21.40 7.70 5.70
C GLU A 15 -20.83 7.95 4.32
N ARG A 16 -19.52 8.15 4.22
CA ARG A 16 -18.83 8.36 2.94
C ARG A 16 -18.85 7.09 2.07
N VAL A 17 -18.70 5.92 2.65
CA VAL A 17 -18.84 4.63 1.96
C VAL A 17 -20.23 4.53 1.32
N SER A 18 -21.27 4.88 2.06
CA SER A 18 -22.66 4.86 1.56
C SER A 18 -22.91 5.84 0.41
N LYS A 19 -22.24 6.98 0.41
CA LYS A 19 -22.39 8.03 -0.61
C LYS A 19 -21.53 7.80 -1.86
N GLN A 20 -20.31 7.31 -1.70
CA GLN A 20 -19.29 7.24 -2.74
C GLN A 20 -19.10 5.82 -3.31
N GLY A 21 -19.55 4.79 -2.60
CA GLY A 21 -19.39 3.42 -3.03
C GLY A 21 -17.93 3.04 -3.33
N PHE A 22 -17.65 2.51 -4.51
CA PHE A 22 -16.30 2.07 -4.89
C PHE A 22 -15.27 3.20 -5.00
N ASP A 23 -15.69 4.44 -5.17
CA ASP A 23 -14.77 5.56 -5.32
C ASP A 23 -14.00 5.88 -4.02
N ILE A 24 -14.45 5.35 -2.90
CA ILE A 24 -13.76 5.49 -1.61
C ILE A 24 -12.69 4.43 -1.36
N LEU A 25 -12.57 3.40 -2.21
CA LEU A 25 -11.62 2.30 -1.99
C LEU A 25 -10.17 2.74 -1.75
N PRO A 26 -9.59 3.69 -2.49
CA PRO A 26 -8.23 4.15 -2.21
C PRO A 26 -8.06 4.67 -0.78
N GLU A 27 -9.02 5.44 -0.30
CA GLU A 27 -8.99 5.99 1.05
C GLU A 27 -9.20 4.91 2.13
N LEU A 28 -10.08 3.94 1.90
CA LEU A 28 -10.27 2.80 2.80
C LEU A 28 -8.98 1.98 2.93
N ILE A 29 -8.32 1.69 1.82
CA ILE A 29 -7.05 0.97 1.81
C ILE A 29 -5.98 1.76 2.56
N GLN A 30 -5.89 3.07 2.34
CA GLN A 30 -4.97 3.95 3.06
C GLN A 30 -5.18 3.87 4.58
N VAL A 31 -6.42 4.00 5.04
CA VAL A 31 -6.78 3.97 6.47
C VAL A 31 -6.41 2.61 7.08
N ILE A 32 -6.77 1.52 6.43
CA ILE A 32 -6.53 0.15 6.93
C ILE A 32 -5.03 -0.14 7.01
N ILE A 33 -4.28 0.13 5.95
CA ILE A 33 -2.83 -0.14 5.91
C ILE A 33 -2.08 0.78 6.88
N ASN A 34 -2.43 2.05 6.96
CA ASN A 34 -1.83 2.97 7.93
C ASN A 34 -2.09 2.50 9.37
N ALA A 35 -3.30 2.04 9.69
CA ALA A 35 -3.64 1.49 11.00
C ALA A 35 -2.84 0.22 11.31
N ALA A 36 -2.71 -0.68 10.34
CA ALA A 36 -1.89 -1.89 10.48
C ALA A 36 -0.42 -1.57 10.76
N MET A 37 0.16 -0.64 10.01
CA MET A 37 1.55 -0.20 10.22
C MET A 37 1.77 0.46 11.58
N GLN A 38 0.81 1.22 12.08
CA GLN A 38 0.87 1.78 13.43
C GLN A 38 0.82 0.70 14.50
N ALA A 39 -0.04 -0.30 14.35
CA ALA A 39 -0.11 -1.43 15.26
C ALA A 39 1.20 -2.21 15.30
N GLU A 40 1.84 -2.43 14.15
CA GLU A 40 3.17 -3.06 14.08
C GLU A 40 4.24 -2.25 14.83
N ARG A 41 4.25 -0.92 14.69
CA ARG A 41 5.17 -0.05 15.42
C ARG A 41 4.93 -0.12 16.92
N GLN A 42 3.69 -0.12 17.37
CA GLN A 42 3.34 -0.25 18.79
C GLN A 42 3.83 -1.59 19.37
N GLN A 43 3.64 -2.68 18.64
CA GLN A 43 4.15 -3.99 19.02
C GLN A 43 5.69 -4.01 19.07
N TYR A 44 6.35 -3.41 18.10
CA TYR A 44 7.81 -3.31 18.07
C TYR A 44 8.36 -2.51 19.25
N LEU A 45 7.74 -1.38 19.59
CA LEU A 45 8.13 -0.52 20.71
C LEU A 45 7.68 -1.06 22.08
N LYS A 46 6.76 -2.04 22.12
CA LYS A 46 6.10 -2.54 23.33
C LYS A 46 5.46 -1.43 24.16
N ALA A 47 4.91 -0.42 23.51
CA ALA A 47 4.27 0.72 24.14
C ALA A 47 3.23 1.37 23.23
N GLU A 48 2.16 1.86 23.84
CA GLU A 48 1.18 2.73 23.19
C GLU A 48 1.77 4.13 22.89
N PRO A 49 1.14 4.89 21.99
CA PRO A 49 1.55 6.27 21.75
C PRO A 49 1.64 7.08 23.05
N TYR A 50 2.76 7.79 23.23
CA TYR A 50 3.04 8.62 24.40
C TYR A 50 3.12 7.86 25.76
N GLN A 51 3.04 6.54 25.75
CA GLN A 51 3.19 5.73 26.95
C GLN A 51 4.67 5.62 27.35
N HIS A 52 4.96 5.86 28.63
CA HIS A 52 6.27 5.66 29.24
C HIS A 52 6.22 4.41 30.13
N THR A 53 6.78 3.32 29.65
CA THR A 53 6.90 2.05 30.37
C THR A 53 8.36 1.59 30.39
N GLU A 54 8.73 0.80 31.41
CA GLU A 54 10.08 0.22 31.48
C GLU A 54 10.33 -0.81 30.35
N GLU A 55 9.27 -1.40 29.79
CA GLU A 55 9.33 -2.37 28.69
C GLU A 55 9.50 -1.73 27.31
N ARG A 56 9.40 -0.42 27.23
CA ARG A 56 9.46 0.29 25.97
C ARG A 56 10.84 0.15 25.30
N GLU A 57 10.85 -0.34 24.07
CA GLU A 57 12.05 -0.57 23.26
C GLU A 57 12.27 0.50 22.19
N GLY A 58 12.49 1.76 22.57
CA GLY A 58 12.79 2.82 21.65
C GLY A 58 11.71 3.91 21.53
N HIS A 59 11.84 4.78 20.54
CA HIS A 59 11.00 5.96 20.39
C HIS A 59 10.43 6.06 18.98
N ALA A 60 9.16 6.40 18.89
CA ALA A 60 8.54 6.79 17.64
C ALA A 60 9.22 8.05 17.07
N ASN A 61 9.43 8.07 15.76
CA ASN A 61 10.10 9.16 15.04
C ASN A 61 9.26 9.67 13.86
N GLY A 62 7.98 9.93 14.11
CA GLY A 62 7.06 10.45 13.11
C GLY A 62 6.75 9.47 11.99
N TYR A 63 6.49 9.99 10.82
CA TYR A 63 6.07 9.24 9.62
C TYR A 63 6.81 9.72 8.39
N LYS A 64 7.00 8.82 7.45
CA LYS A 64 7.55 9.14 6.13
C LYS A 64 6.49 8.88 5.06
N PRO A 65 6.16 9.85 4.20
CA PRO A 65 5.18 9.64 3.13
C PRO A 65 5.75 8.69 2.07
N LYS A 66 4.90 7.83 1.55
CA LYS A 66 5.20 6.94 0.43
C LYS A 66 3.96 6.79 -0.45
N THR A 67 4.10 7.06 -1.74
CA THR A 67 3.04 6.84 -2.72
C THR A 67 3.26 5.50 -3.41
N VAL A 68 2.20 4.71 -3.50
CA VAL A 68 2.17 3.42 -4.19
C VAL A 68 1.12 3.47 -5.29
N HIS A 69 1.48 3.03 -6.48
CA HIS A 69 0.56 2.85 -7.60
C HIS A 69 -0.21 1.55 -7.43
N THR A 70 -1.53 1.65 -7.41
CA THR A 70 -2.41 0.48 -7.25
C THR A 70 -3.47 0.42 -8.35
N ARG A 71 -4.12 -0.73 -8.49
CA ARG A 71 -5.26 -0.91 -9.41
C ARG A 71 -6.46 -0.01 -9.12
N VAL A 72 -6.51 0.61 -7.94
CA VAL A 72 -7.56 1.57 -7.57
C VAL A 72 -7.05 3.02 -7.52
N GLY A 73 -5.86 3.27 -8.02
CA GLY A 73 -5.23 4.59 -8.10
C GLY A 73 -3.94 4.71 -7.29
N ASN A 74 -3.41 5.92 -7.21
CA ASN A 74 -2.27 6.23 -6.38
C ASN A 74 -2.72 6.40 -4.93
N ILE A 75 -2.06 5.70 -4.01
CA ILE A 75 -2.34 5.79 -2.59
C ILE A 75 -1.10 6.30 -1.86
N ALA A 76 -1.26 7.38 -1.11
CA ALA A 76 -0.22 7.91 -0.24
C ALA A 76 -0.34 7.28 1.16
N PHE A 77 0.71 6.59 1.59
CA PHE A 77 0.80 5.99 2.91
C PHE A 77 1.72 6.80 3.82
N SER A 78 1.47 6.73 5.12
CA SER A 78 2.31 7.31 6.15
C SER A 78 3.08 6.21 6.87
N ILE A 79 4.32 5.96 6.44
CA ILE A 79 5.17 4.90 7.00
C ILE A 79 5.67 5.33 8.38
N PRO A 80 5.28 4.63 9.46
CA PRO A 80 5.74 4.97 10.80
C PRO A 80 7.24 4.70 10.94
N GLN A 81 7.95 5.64 11.56
CA GLN A 81 9.38 5.58 11.78
C GLN A 81 9.70 5.35 13.26
N VAL A 82 10.81 4.70 13.53
CA VAL A 82 11.39 4.51 14.86
C VAL A 82 12.79 5.10 14.88
N ARG A 83 13.14 5.79 15.95
CA ARG A 83 14.43 6.49 16.07
C ARG A 83 15.60 5.52 16.14
N GLU A 84 15.44 4.46 16.92
CA GLU A 84 16.45 3.43 17.14
C GLU A 84 16.02 2.11 16.48
N GLY A 85 16.97 1.43 15.84
CA GLY A 85 16.73 0.15 15.20
C GLY A 85 16.26 0.26 13.74
N GLY A 86 16.18 -0.88 13.08
CA GLY A 86 15.83 -0.99 11.67
C GLY A 86 14.35 -1.32 11.44
N PHE A 87 13.42 -0.74 12.21
CA PHE A 87 12.00 -1.02 12.05
C PHE A 87 11.49 -0.61 10.66
N TYR A 88 10.83 -1.53 10.01
CA TYR A 88 10.01 -1.28 8.84
C TYR A 88 8.75 -2.15 8.91
N PRO A 89 7.55 -1.60 8.68
CA PRO A 89 6.31 -2.38 8.77
C PRO A 89 6.22 -3.44 7.68
N GLU A 90 5.68 -4.60 8.03
CA GLU A 90 5.45 -5.72 7.09
C GLU A 90 4.21 -5.50 6.22
N ALA A 91 3.24 -4.73 6.72
CA ALA A 91 1.99 -4.44 6.01
C ALA A 91 2.22 -3.76 4.64
N LEU A 92 3.36 -3.10 4.46
CA LEU A 92 3.76 -2.49 3.20
C LEU A 92 5.19 -2.88 2.85
N GLU A 93 5.37 -3.67 1.80
CA GLU A 93 6.67 -4.17 1.37
C GLU A 93 7.69 -3.04 1.15
N LYS A 94 8.87 -3.22 1.70
CA LYS A 94 9.97 -2.24 1.55
C LYS A 94 10.37 -2.14 0.09
N GLY A 95 10.48 -0.90 -0.41
CA GLY A 95 10.85 -0.65 -1.80
C GLY A 95 9.70 -0.76 -2.79
N LEU A 96 8.53 -1.26 -2.40
CA LEU A 96 7.36 -1.36 -3.26
C LEU A 96 6.88 0.04 -3.67
N ARG A 97 6.79 0.28 -4.97
CA ARG A 97 6.25 1.52 -5.56
C ARG A 97 4.95 1.29 -6.31
N SER A 98 4.68 0.05 -6.65
CA SER A 98 3.47 -0.35 -7.36
C SER A 98 2.97 -1.69 -6.84
N GLU A 99 1.66 -1.84 -6.82
CA GLU A 99 1.02 -3.09 -6.41
C GLU A 99 1.43 -4.24 -7.35
N ARG A 100 1.71 -5.42 -6.79
CA ARG A 100 2.09 -6.61 -7.58
C ARG A 100 1.07 -6.97 -8.64
N ALA A 101 -0.22 -6.98 -8.29
CA ALA A 101 -1.28 -7.30 -9.24
C ALA A 101 -1.31 -6.33 -10.42
N LEU A 102 -1.08 -5.05 -10.18
CA LEU A 102 -0.97 -4.05 -11.23
C LEU A 102 0.25 -4.31 -12.12
N LEU A 103 1.41 -4.57 -11.53
CA LEU A 103 2.63 -4.88 -12.27
C LEU A 103 2.48 -6.14 -13.14
N LEU A 104 1.88 -7.19 -12.59
CA LEU A 104 1.62 -8.44 -13.32
C LEU A 104 0.68 -8.21 -14.51
N ALA A 105 -0.39 -7.43 -14.32
CA ALA A 105 -1.31 -7.09 -15.41
C ALA A 105 -0.64 -6.28 -16.52
N LEU A 106 0.21 -5.32 -16.17
CA LEU A 106 0.98 -4.53 -17.14
C LEU A 106 1.97 -5.39 -17.91
N ALA A 107 2.68 -6.25 -17.21
CA ALA A 107 3.64 -7.17 -17.81
C ALA A 107 2.96 -8.18 -18.74
N GLU A 108 1.81 -8.73 -18.34
CA GLU A 108 1.03 -9.63 -19.18
C GLU A 108 0.55 -8.95 -20.46
N MET A 109 0.04 -7.73 -20.38
CA MET A 109 -0.34 -6.96 -21.56
C MET A 109 0.85 -6.75 -22.50
N TYR A 110 2.02 -6.44 -21.97
CA TYR A 110 3.24 -6.26 -22.75
C TYR A 110 3.67 -7.56 -23.45
N VAL A 111 3.67 -8.67 -22.75
CA VAL A 111 4.00 -10.01 -23.29
C VAL A 111 3.02 -10.41 -24.37
N GLN A 112 1.74 -10.08 -24.26
CA GLN A 112 0.71 -10.32 -25.27
C GLN A 112 0.84 -9.40 -26.51
N GLY A 113 1.86 -8.55 -26.57
CA GLY A 113 2.13 -7.69 -27.72
C GLY A 113 1.40 -6.36 -27.71
N VAL A 114 0.79 -5.96 -26.61
CA VAL A 114 0.20 -4.63 -26.49
C VAL A 114 1.32 -3.58 -26.39
N SER A 115 1.26 -2.54 -27.23
CA SER A 115 2.29 -1.49 -27.19
C SER A 115 2.31 -0.77 -25.85
N THR A 116 3.49 -0.29 -25.44
CA THR A 116 3.64 0.46 -24.17
C THR A 116 2.74 1.69 -24.10
N ARG A 117 2.50 2.35 -25.24
CA ARG A 117 1.56 3.47 -25.36
C ARG A 117 0.12 3.04 -25.04
N LYS A 118 -0.33 1.90 -25.55
CA LYS A 118 -1.66 1.36 -25.29
C LYS A 118 -1.81 0.90 -23.84
N VAL A 119 -0.79 0.23 -23.30
CA VAL A 119 -0.74 -0.16 -21.88
C VAL A 119 -0.91 1.06 -20.99
N LYS A 120 -0.16 2.13 -21.25
CA LYS A 120 -0.28 3.39 -20.52
C LYS A 120 -1.69 3.97 -20.62
N ALA A 121 -2.29 4.04 -21.80
CA ALA A 121 -3.63 4.57 -22.01
C ALA A 121 -4.69 3.75 -21.27
N VAL A 122 -4.61 2.43 -21.26
CA VAL A 122 -5.52 1.53 -20.53
C VAL A 122 -5.37 1.74 -19.02
N THR A 123 -4.15 1.84 -18.53
CA THR A 123 -3.88 2.04 -17.10
C THR A 123 -4.42 3.38 -16.59
N GLU A 124 -4.23 4.45 -17.36
CA GLU A 124 -4.78 5.76 -17.02
C GLU A 124 -6.32 5.75 -16.96
N LYS A 125 -6.98 5.08 -17.91
CA LYS A 125 -8.45 4.99 -17.94
C LYS A 125 -9.01 4.08 -16.86
N LEU A 126 -8.35 2.95 -16.59
CA LEU A 126 -8.85 1.93 -15.67
C LEU A 126 -8.57 2.29 -14.21
N CYS A 127 -7.36 2.74 -13.91
CA CYS A 127 -6.89 2.94 -12.55
C CYS A 127 -6.59 4.41 -12.21
N GLY A 128 -6.60 5.31 -13.21
CA GLY A 128 -6.18 6.70 -13.02
C GLY A 128 -4.66 6.85 -12.73
N VAL A 129 -3.87 5.81 -13.00
CA VAL A 129 -2.44 5.79 -12.72
C VAL A 129 -1.66 6.09 -14.01
N ALA A 130 -0.87 7.16 -13.99
CA ALA A 130 0.03 7.49 -15.09
C ALA A 130 1.35 6.71 -14.93
N MET A 131 1.56 5.71 -15.77
CA MET A 131 2.82 4.94 -15.81
C MET A 131 3.62 5.29 -17.05
N SER A 132 4.94 5.44 -16.89
CA SER A 132 5.84 5.66 -18.00
C SER A 132 6.10 4.37 -18.79
N SER A 133 6.51 4.50 -20.06
CA SER A 133 6.92 3.36 -20.87
C SER A 133 8.07 2.57 -20.24
N THR A 134 8.99 3.26 -19.57
CA THR A 134 10.10 2.65 -18.84
C THR A 134 9.61 1.80 -17.67
N GLN A 135 8.60 2.25 -16.92
CA GLN A 135 8.00 1.48 -15.82
C GLN A 135 7.31 0.23 -16.34
N VAL A 136 6.60 0.31 -17.45
CA VAL A 136 5.95 -0.85 -18.10
C VAL A 136 7.00 -1.88 -18.54
N SER A 137 8.07 -1.44 -19.19
CA SER A 137 9.17 -2.32 -19.64
C SER A 137 9.89 -2.95 -18.46
N HIS A 138 10.09 -2.22 -17.37
CA HIS A 138 10.69 -2.72 -16.14
C HIS A 138 9.80 -3.77 -15.44
N ALA A 139 8.48 -3.56 -15.44
CA ALA A 139 7.52 -4.55 -14.94
C ALA A 139 7.59 -5.87 -15.72
N ALA A 140 7.70 -5.80 -17.05
CA ALA A 140 7.86 -6.97 -17.89
C ALA A 140 9.15 -7.74 -17.60
N ALA A 141 10.27 -7.03 -17.40
CA ALA A 141 11.56 -7.64 -17.05
C ALA A 141 11.54 -8.37 -15.69
N LEU A 142 10.77 -7.86 -14.72
CA LEU A 142 10.56 -8.52 -13.42
C LEU A 142 9.79 -9.83 -13.55
N LEU A 143 8.87 -9.91 -14.52
CA LEU A 143 8.09 -11.12 -14.79
C LEU A 143 8.96 -12.24 -15.37
N ASP A 144 9.87 -11.90 -16.28
CA ASP A 144 10.80 -12.87 -16.86
C ASP A 144 11.66 -13.53 -15.78
N THR A 145 12.10 -12.77 -14.78
CA THR A 145 12.88 -13.29 -13.64
C THR A 145 12.06 -14.20 -12.69
N GLU A 146 10.76 -14.02 -12.62
CA GLU A 146 9.89 -14.89 -11.78
C GLU A 146 9.47 -16.17 -12.52
N LEU A 147 9.40 -16.14 -13.85
CA LEU A 147 9.05 -17.30 -14.67
C LEU A 147 10.23 -18.28 -14.88
N GLU A 148 11.46 -17.82 -14.65
CA GLU A 148 12.68 -18.64 -14.73
C GLU A 148 13.01 -19.40 -13.44
N LYS A 149 12.21 -19.23 -12.35
CA LYS A 149 12.34 -19.94 -11.07
C LYS A 149 11.35 -21.08 -10.98
#